data_30d9f3ba4c782f4eb91939dcc980ab97
#
_entry.id   30d9f3ba4c782f4eb91939dcc980ab97
#
_cell.length_a   1.000
_cell.length_b   1.000
_cell.length_c   1.000
_cell.angle_alpha   90.00
_cell.angle_beta   90.00
_cell.angle_gamma   90.00
#
_symmetry.space_group_name_H-M   'P 1'
#
loop_
_entity.id
_entity.type
_entity.pdbx_description
1 polymer ?
#
loop_
_entity_poly.entity_id
_entity_poly.type
_entity_poly.pdbx_seq_one_letter_code
_entity_poly.pdbx_strand_id
1 'polypeptide(L)'
;FDALIAKEFSKVSSRGFQPYLKLVLQHYPTYTPKNYKLEIDGRIVETKALFISFANSTQFGFNTEVAPHAELNDGLLDIVVVKKPPLPLLPWTAQLLFFKNFDMSIYVNTYKARKVKVFNSKILGVNIDGEYIEIQDDLEFEVIPSSLKVIVK
;
A
#
# COMPACT_ATOMS: atom_id res chain seq x y z
N PHE A 1 7.59 -2.81 -2.68
CA PHE A 1 8.26 -1.56 -3.10
C PHE A 1 8.14 -0.50 -2.02
N ASP A 2 6.94 -0.21 -1.53
CA ASP A 2 6.71 0.80 -0.52
C ASP A 2 7.54 0.58 0.76
N ALA A 3 7.57 -0.64 1.29
CA ALA A 3 8.42 -1.00 2.43
C ALA A 3 9.93 -0.80 2.16
N LEU A 4 10.40 -0.98 0.92
CA LEU A 4 11.78 -0.66 0.54
C LEU A 4 12.01 0.86 0.64
N ILE A 5 11.07 1.64 0.15
CA ILE A 5 11.18 3.11 0.20
C ILE A 5 11.15 3.59 1.65
N ALA A 6 10.27 3.04 2.50
CA ALA A 6 10.23 3.34 3.93
C ALA A 6 11.58 3.01 4.62
N LYS A 7 12.16 1.84 4.33
CA LYS A 7 13.48 1.43 4.82
C LYS A 7 14.58 2.42 4.42
N GLU A 8 14.64 2.81 3.16
CA GLU A 8 15.66 3.74 2.68
C GLU A 8 15.41 5.16 3.21
N PHE A 9 14.14 5.57 3.29
CA PHE A 9 13.77 6.88 3.81
C PHE A 9 14.11 7.05 5.30
N SER A 10 14.02 5.98 6.10
CA SER A 10 14.42 6.00 7.51
C SER A 10 15.88 6.36 7.74
N LYS A 11 16.75 6.06 6.76
CA LYS A 11 18.19 6.36 6.81
C LYS A 11 18.54 7.80 6.40
N VAL A 12 17.59 8.51 5.78
CA VAL A 12 17.81 9.87 5.30
C VAL A 12 17.51 10.87 6.41
N SER A 13 18.42 11.80 6.65
CA SER A 13 18.25 12.88 7.65
C SER A 13 17.23 13.93 7.22
N SER A 14 17.11 14.17 5.91
CA SER A 14 16.14 15.11 5.34
C SER A 14 14.75 14.50 5.28
N ARG A 15 13.73 15.27 5.66
CA ARG A 15 12.32 14.83 5.67
C ARG A 15 11.52 15.59 4.60
N GLY A 16 10.34 15.06 4.25
CA GLY A 16 9.41 15.67 3.30
C GLY A 16 9.32 14.95 1.97
N PHE A 17 8.52 15.50 1.09
CA PHE A 17 8.17 14.85 -0.19
C PHE A 17 9.34 14.71 -1.17
N GLN A 18 10.19 15.73 -1.28
CA GLN A 18 11.28 15.72 -2.27
C GLN A 18 12.30 14.58 -2.06
N PRO A 19 12.86 14.35 -0.86
CA PRO A 19 13.76 13.20 -0.64
C PRO A 19 13.04 11.88 -0.79
N TYR A 20 11.77 11.76 -0.42
CA TYR A 20 10.97 10.58 -0.68
C TYR A 20 10.83 10.29 -2.18
N LEU A 21 10.44 11.28 -2.97
CA LEU A 21 10.31 11.16 -4.43
C LEU A 21 11.63 10.76 -5.10
N LYS A 22 12.75 11.32 -4.63
CA LYS A 22 14.09 10.95 -5.13
C LYS A 22 14.36 9.45 -4.94
N LEU A 23 14.06 8.90 -3.77
CA LEU A 23 14.20 7.47 -3.50
C LEU A 23 13.29 6.62 -4.40
N VAL A 24 12.04 7.04 -4.57
CA VAL A 24 11.12 6.36 -5.50
C VAL A 24 11.72 6.30 -6.90
N LEU A 25 12.17 7.43 -7.46
CA LEU A 25 12.74 7.49 -8.81
C LEU A 25 14.05 6.68 -8.93
N GLN A 26 14.85 6.64 -7.89
CA GLN A 26 16.10 5.88 -7.86
C GLN A 26 15.87 4.36 -7.87
N HIS A 27 14.91 3.87 -7.08
CA HIS A 27 14.68 2.44 -6.91
C HIS A 27 13.67 1.85 -7.91
N TYR A 28 12.77 2.67 -8.45
CA TYR A 28 11.69 2.20 -9.31
C TYR A 28 12.17 1.45 -10.56
N PRO A 29 13.18 1.93 -11.34
CA PRO A 29 13.58 1.25 -12.58
C PRO A 29 14.03 -0.19 -12.36
N THR A 30 14.81 -0.42 -11.31
CA THR A 30 15.44 -1.71 -11.00
C THR A 30 14.58 -2.66 -10.17
N TYR A 31 13.50 -2.14 -9.55
CA TYR A 31 12.65 -2.96 -8.69
C TYR A 31 11.84 -3.97 -9.51
N THR A 32 11.91 -5.23 -9.10
CA THR A 32 11.12 -6.31 -9.70
C THR A 32 9.87 -6.57 -8.86
N PRO A 33 8.65 -6.44 -9.44
CA PRO A 33 7.42 -6.78 -8.75
C PRO A 33 7.42 -8.22 -8.25
N LYS A 34 6.88 -8.42 -7.04
CA LYS A 34 6.80 -9.73 -6.39
C LYS A 34 5.46 -10.42 -6.66
N ASN A 35 5.47 -11.76 -6.63
CA ASN A 35 4.24 -12.54 -6.63
C ASN A 35 3.71 -12.62 -5.19
N TYR A 36 2.41 -12.43 -5.06
CA TYR A 36 1.69 -12.52 -3.80
C TYR A 36 0.53 -13.50 -3.95
N LYS A 37 0.28 -14.25 -2.87
CA LYS A 37 -0.92 -15.05 -2.69
C LYS A 37 -1.66 -14.49 -1.49
N LEU A 38 -2.89 -14.07 -1.73
CA LEU A 38 -3.76 -13.48 -0.73
C LEU A 38 -4.99 -14.37 -0.53
N GLU A 39 -5.49 -14.43 0.69
CA GLU A 39 -6.83 -14.90 0.97
C GLU A 39 -7.65 -13.71 1.47
N ILE A 40 -8.65 -13.33 0.70
CA ILE A 40 -9.51 -12.16 0.93
C ILE A 40 -10.91 -12.69 1.26
N ASP A 41 -11.34 -12.62 2.51
CA ASP A 41 -12.60 -13.19 3.01
C ASP A 41 -12.86 -14.62 2.47
N GLY A 42 -11.84 -15.50 2.55
CA GLY A 42 -11.89 -16.89 2.10
C GLY A 42 -11.65 -17.10 0.60
N ARG A 43 -11.45 -16.05 -0.20
CA ARG A 43 -11.14 -16.17 -1.64
C ARG A 43 -9.66 -16.03 -1.90
N ILE A 44 -9.07 -16.96 -2.64
CA ILE A 44 -7.67 -16.92 -3.02
C ILE A 44 -7.50 -16.00 -4.23
N VAL A 45 -6.58 -15.05 -4.11
CA VAL A 45 -6.15 -14.13 -5.16
C VAL A 45 -4.64 -14.25 -5.32
N GLU A 46 -4.17 -14.64 -6.49
CA GLU A 46 -2.75 -14.63 -6.84
C GLU A 46 -2.47 -13.46 -7.77
N THR A 47 -1.46 -12.68 -7.45
CA THR A 47 -1.15 -11.46 -8.19
C THR A 47 0.33 -11.14 -8.18
N LYS A 48 0.79 -10.44 -9.22
CA LYS A 48 2.12 -9.84 -9.27
C LYS A 48 1.99 -8.34 -9.08
N ALA A 49 2.56 -7.82 -8.00
CA ALA A 49 2.39 -6.42 -7.62
C ALA A 49 3.71 -5.70 -7.35
N LEU A 50 3.72 -4.41 -7.60
CA LEU A 50 4.74 -3.47 -7.15
C LEU A 50 4.70 -3.35 -5.63
N PHE A 51 3.51 -3.14 -5.09
CA PHE A 51 3.18 -3.21 -3.67
C PHE A 51 1.68 -3.50 -3.48
N ILE A 52 1.31 -3.85 -2.25
CA ILE A 52 -0.08 -4.00 -1.81
C ILE A 52 -0.23 -3.14 -0.57
N SER A 53 -1.28 -2.33 -0.53
CA SER A 53 -1.66 -1.52 0.62
C SER A 53 -2.94 -2.07 1.26
N PHE A 54 -2.97 -2.13 2.58
CA PHE A 54 -4.13 -2.47 3.39
C PHE A 54 -4.53 -1.20 4.13
N ALA A 55 -5.52 -0.52 3.60
CA ALA A 55 -5.91 0.81 4.03
C ALA A 55 -7.22 0.79 4.82
N ASN A 56 -7.26 1.49 5.95
CA ASN A 56 -8.47 1.79 6.71
C ASN A 56 -8.89 3.25 6.56
N SER A 57 -8.16 4.01 5.75
CA SER A 57 -8.44 5.41 5.43
C SER A 57 -7.97 5.74 4.03
N THR A 58 -8.42 6.87 3.47
CA THR A 58 -8.08 7.25 2.11
C THR A 58 -6.60 7.60 1.93
N GLN A 59 -5.98 8.17 2.96
CA GLN A 59 -4.66 8.80 2.86
C GLN A 59 -3.51 7.80 2.89
N PHE A 60 -2.53 8.07 2.01
CA PHE A 60 -1.27 7.34 1.95
C PHE A 60 -0.08 8.15 2.51
N GLY A 61 -0.21 9.45 2.55
CA GLY A 61 0.81 10.40 2.97
C GLY A 61 1.02 11.51 1.94
N PHE A 62 1.65 12.62 2.35
CA PHE A 62 1.93 13.76 1.48
C PHE A 62 0.72 14.27 0.67
N ASN A 63 -0.46 14.24 1.26
CA ASN A 63 -1.73 14.61 0.61
C ASN A 63 -2.07 13.77 -0.63
N THR A 64 -1.64 12.50 -0.64
CA THR A 64 -2.01 11.52 -1.66
C THR A 64 -3.02 10.52 -1.11
N GLU A 65 -3.90 10.00 -1.96
CA GLU A 65 -4.89 9.00 -1.59
C GLU A 65 -4.68 7.71 -2.38
N VAL A 66 -4.38 6.62 -1.67
CA VAL A 66 -4.20 5.29 -2.26
C VAL A 66 -5.53 4.54 -2.36
N ALA A 67 -6.43 4.78 -1.42
CA ALA A 67 -7.75 4.17 -1.34
C ALA A 67 -8.83 5.27 -1.26
N PRO A 68 -9.17 5.95 -2.37
CA PRO A 68 -10.04 7.13 -2.34
C PRO A 68 -11.46 6.85 -1.84
N HIS A 69 -11.89 5.59 -1.83
CA HIS A 69 -13.21 5.15 -1.35
C HIS A 69 -13.17 4.39 -0.02
N ALA A 70 -12.06 4.49 0.73
CA ALA A 70 -11.97 3.89 2.06
C ALA A 70 -12.81 4.69 3.06
N GLU A 71 -13.55 3.95 3.89
CA GLU A 71 -14.41 4.50 4.94
C GLU A 71 -13.98 3.97 6.31
N LEU A 72 -13.74 4.88 7.25
CA LEU A 72 -13.23 4.53 8.60
C LEU A 72 -14.18 3.69 9.44
N ASN A 73 -15.47 3.68 9.12
CA ASN A 73 -16.53 3.09 9.95
C ASN A 73 -17.37 2.03 9.25
N ASP A 74 -17.00 1.60 8.04
CA ASP A 74 -17.73 0.55 7.31
C ASP A 74 -17.35 -0.88 7.78
N GLY A 75 -16.32 -1.01 8.62
CA GLY A 75 -15.85 -2.29 9.15
C GLY A 75 -15.11 -3.13 8.10
N LEU A 76 -14.56 -2.49 7.08
CA LEU A 76 -13.80 -3.12 6.00
C LEU A 76 -12.40 -2.50 5.86
N LEU A 77 -11.47 -3.29 5.31
CA LEU A 77 -10.19 -2.80 4.80
C LEU A 77 -10.28 -2.66 3.28
N ASP A 78 -9.72 -1.60 2.77
CA ASP A 78 -9.47 -1.43 1.34
C ASP A 78 -8.10 -2.02 0.99
N ILE A 79 -8.11 -3.09 0.19
CA ILE A 79 -6.91 -3.76 -0.29
C ILE A 79 -6.61 -3.21 -1.68
N VAL A 80 -5.52 -2.47 -1.80
CA VAL A 80 -5.11 -1.83 -3.05
C VAL A 80 -3.88 -2.53 -3.60
N VAL A 81 -4.07 -3.28 -4.67
CA VAL A 81 -3.02 -4.02 -5.38
C VAL A 81 -2.51 -3.17 -6.52
N VAL A 82 -1.26 -2.72 -6.43
CA VAL A 82 -0.64 -1.85 -7.42
C VAL A 82 0.35 -2.64 -8.27
N LYS A 83 0.06 -2.80 -9.55
CA LYS A 83 0.97 -3.35 -10.54
C LYS A 83 2.02 -2.31 -10.92
N LYS A 84 3.15 -2.73 -11.46
CA LYS A 84 4.21 -1.81 -11.89
C LYS A 84 3.87 -1.20 -13.26
N PRO A 85 3.52 0.10 -13.35
CA PRO A 85 3.39 0.78 -14.63
C PRO A 85 4.72 0.81 -15.38
N PRO A 86 4.73 0.82 -16.72
CA PRO A 86 5.92 1.17 -17.48
C PRO A 86 6.45 2.55 -17.08
N LEU A 87 7.78 2.72 -17.11
CA LEU A 87 8.42 3.97 -16.65
C LEU A 87 7.84 5.25 -17.30
N PRO A 88 7.53 5.28 -18.62
CA PRO A 88 6.93 6.48 -19.24
C PRO A 88 5.53 6.82 -18.71
N LEU A 89 4.79 5.84 -18.16
CA LEU A 89 3.44 6.04 -17.63
C LEU A 89 3.44 6.30 -16.12
N LEU A 90 4.59 6.19 -15.45
CA LEU A 90 4.70 6.42 -14.01
C LEU A 90 4.22 7.81 -13.58
N PRO A 91 4.60 8.93 -14.24
CA PRO A 91 4.13 10.26 -13.85
C PRO A 91 2.61 10.38 -13.95
N TRP A 92 2.01 9.82 -15.00
CA TRP A 92 0.56 9.81 -15.18
C TRP A 92 -0.14 9.01 -14.08
N THR A 93 0.34 7.80 -13.80
CA THR A 93 -0.24 6.96 -12.74
C THR A 93 -0.07 7.59 -11.36
N ALA A 94 1.10 8.16 -11.08
CA ALA A 94 1.37 8.84 -9.82
C ALA A 94 0.49 10.10 -9.63
N GLN A 95 0.17 10.81 -10.69
CA GLN A 95 -0.71 11.97 -10.64
C GLN A 95 -2.11 11.62 -10.12
N LEU A 96 -2.62 10.42 -10.41
CA LEU A 96 -3.93 9.96 -9.94
C LEU A 96 -4.01 9.86 -8.40
N LEU A 97 -2.88 9.64 -7.70
CA LEU A 97 -2.82 9.68 -6.23
C LEU A 97 -3.19 11.07 -5.68
N PHE A 98 -2.77 12.14 -6.37
CA PHE A 98 -3.06 13.51 -5.96
C PHE A 98 -4.47 13.96 -6.33
N PHE A 99 -5.03 13.41 -7.42
CA PHE A 99 -6.39 13.70 -7.86
C PHE A 99 -7.45 12.80 -7.23
N LYS A 100 -7.09 11.95 -6.26
CA LYS A 100 -8.02 11.06 -5.54
C LYS A 100 -8.77 10.07 -6.46
N ASN A 101 -8.14 9.68 -7.55
CA ASN A 101 -8.70 8.77 -8.57
C ASN A 101 -7.73 7.61 -8.88
N PHE A 102 -6.96 7.18 -7.88
CA PHE A 102 -5.91 6.19 -8.09
C PHE A 102 -6.46 4.82 -8.53
N ASP A 103 -7.64 4.47 -8.05
CA ASP A 103 -8.38 3.26 -8.40
C ASP A 103 -8.85 3.21 -9.87
N MET A 104 -8.91 4.36 -10.57
CA MET A 104 -9.22 4.42 -12.01
C MET A 104 -8.06 3.95 -12.89
N SER A 105 -6.88 3.75 -12.33
CA SER A 105 -5.72 3.27 -13.07
C SER A 105 -5.87 1.80 -13.44
N ILE A 106 -5.58 1.42 -14.68
CA ILE A 106 -5.51 0.02 -15.13
C ILE A 106 -4.43 -0.80 -14.41
N TYR A 107 -3.52 -0.14 -13.71
CA TYR A 107 -2.46 -0.75 -12.90
C TYR A 107 -2.88 -0.96 -11.44
N VAL A 108 -4.10 -0.60 -11.08
CA VAL A 108 -4.63 -0.72 -9.73
C VAL A 108 -5.85 -1.63 -9.71
N ASN A 109 -5.86 -2.57 -8.78
CA ASN A 109 -7.06 -3.36 -8.46
C ASN A 109 -7.37 -3.14 -6.99
N THR A 110 -8.63 -2.89 -6.67
CA THR A 110 -9.11 -2.67 -5.31
C THR A 110 -10.06 -3.79 -4.88
N TYR A 111 -9.99 -4.16 -3.61
CA TYR A 111 -10.90 -5.10 -2.96
C TYR A 111 -11.28 -4.52 -1.60
N LYS A 112 -12.46 -4.89 -1.09
CA LYS A 112 -12.84 -4.62 0.29
C LYS A 112 -13.02 -5.94 1.02
N ALA A 113 -12.54 -6.04 2.26
CA ALA A 113 -12.65 -7.24 3.07
C ALA A 113 -12.60 -6.96 4.57
N ARG A 114 -13.16 -7.87 5.36
CA ARG A 114 -13.03 -7.85 6.82
C ARG A 114 -11.72 -8.48 7.28
N LYS A 115 -11.30 -9.53 6.56
CA LYS A 115 -10.10 -10.29 6.90
C LYS A 115 -9.30 -10.58 5.65
N VAL A 116 -7.98 -10.38 5.75
CA VAL A 116 -7.03 -10.71 4.68
C VAL A 116 -5.86 -11.45 5.27
N LYS A 117 -5.48 -12.53 4.60
CA LYS A 117 -4.22 -13.24 4.88
C LYS A 117 -3.29 -13.12 3.69
N VAL A 118 -2.04 -12.75 3.93
CA VAL A 118 -0.96 -12.77 2.96
C VAL A 118 -0.08 -13.97 3.26
N PHE A 119 -0.07 -14.95 2.35
CA PHE A 119 0.81 -16.11 2.48
C PHE A 119 2.25 -15.70 2.19
N ASN A 120 3.12 -15.98 3.13
CA ASN A 120 4.53 -15.61 3.01
C ASN A 120 5.43 -16.83 3.26
N SER A 121 6.35 -17.08 2.37
CA SER A 121 7.33 -18.16 2.48
C SER A 121 8.78 -17.67 2.64
N LYS A 122 8.98 -16.36 2.70
CA LYS A 122 10.30 -15.70 2.76
C LYS A 122 10.20 -14.44 3.61
N ILE A 123 11.34 -13.88 4.01
CA ILE A 123 11.37 -12.58 4.69
C ILE A 123 10.70 -11.52 3.81
N LEU A 124 9.64 -10.93 4.34
CA LEU A 124 8.87 -9.86 3.71
C LEU A 124 9.11 -8.55 4.45
N GLY A 125 9.57 -7.53 3.74
CA GLY A 125 9.57 -6.17 4.27
C GLY A 125 8.16 -5.59 4.21
N VAL A 126 7.71 -5.05 5.31
CA VAL A 126 6.41 -4.40 5.48
C VAL A 126 6.63 -2.98 5.96
N ASN A 127 5.78 -2.07 5.48
CA ASN A 127 5.68 -0.71 5.98
C ASN A 127 4.39 -0.61 6.80
N ILE A 128 4.51 -0.31 8.09
CA ILE A 128 3.37 -0.04 8.98
C ILE A 128 3.44 1.42 9.40
N ASP A 129 2.52 2.22 8.87
CA ASP A 129 2.40 3.65 9.18
C ASP A 129 3.73 4.45 9.09
N GLY A 130 4.56 4.10 8.10
CA GLY A 130 5.86 4.73 7.86
C GLY A 130 7.06 4.01 8.47
N GLU A 131 6.84 2.97 9.27
CA GLU A 131 7.90 2.17 9.88
C GLU A 131 8.16 0.88 9.10
N TYR A 132 9.42 0.63 8.77
CA TYR A 132 9.84 -0.62 8.12
C TYR A 132 10.06 -1.72 9.14
N ILE A 133 9.43 -2.87 8.92
CA ILE A 133 9.67 -4.11 9.67
C ILE A 133 9.88 -5.29 8.73
N GLU A 134 10.53 -6.35 9.22
CA GLU A 134 10.71 -7.62 8.51
C GLU A 134 9.90 -8.72 9.20
N ILE A 135 9.11 -9.45 8.42
CA ILE A 135 8.24 -10.52 8.88
C ILE A 135 8.56 -11.80 8.11
N GLN A 136 8.64 -12.93 8.79
CA GLN A 136 8.94 -14.24 8.21
C GLN A 136 7.68 -15.12 8.06
N ASP A 137 6.67 -14.85 8.87
CA ASP A 137 5.42 -15.61 8.91
C ASP A 137 4.36 -15.02 7.95
N ASP A 138 3.26 -15.74 7.79
CA ASP A 138 2.07 -15.22 7.14
C ASP A 138 1.57 -13.96 7.88
N LEU A 139 1.04 -13.02 7.12
CA LEU A 139 0.43 -11.81 7.68
C LEU A 139 -1.08 -11.94 7.68
N GLU A 140 -1.70 -11.65 8.81
CA GLU A 140 -3.15 -11.53 8.89
C GLU A 140 -3.54 -10.11 9.29
N PHE A 141 -4.51 -9.56 8.57
CA PHE A 141 -5.14 -8.28 8.84
C PHE A 141 -6.62 -8.52 9.06
N GLU A 142 -7.15 -8.00 10.14
CA GLU A 142 -8.57 -8.10 10.49
C GLU A 142 -9.05 -6.76 11.03
N VAL A 143 -10.22 -6.33 10.58
CA VAL A 143 -10.86 -5.13 11.11
C VAL A 143 -11.57 -5.49 12.42
N ILE A 144 -11.26 -4.75 13.48
CA ILE A 144 -12.00 -4.77 14.74
C ILE A 144 -12.89 -3.53 14.77
N PRO A 145 -14.17 -3.63 14.41
CA PRO A 145 -15.05 -2.48 14.31
C PRO A 145 -15.17 -1.73 15.63
N SER A 146 -15.21 -0.40 15.57
CA SER A 146 -15.42 0.47 16.74
C SER A 146 -14.39 0.29 17.87
N SER A 147 -13.21 -0.23 17.57
CA SER A 147 -12.13 -0.45 18.55
C SER A 147 -11.50 0.85 19.06
N LEU A 148 -11.56 1.93 18.28
CA LEU A 148 -11.03 3.25 18.63
C LEU A 148 -12.17 4.26 18.76
N LYS A 149 -12.23 4.92 19.91
CA LYS A 149 -13.15 6.05 20.14
C LYS A 149 -12.42 7.36 19.89
N VAL A 150 -12.92 8.17 19.00
CA VAL A 150 -12.39 9.50 18.71
C VAL A 150 -13.40 10.58 19.04
N ILE A 151 -12.91 11.72 19.53
CA ILE A 151 -13.75 12.90 19.75
C ILE A 151 -13.75 13.69 18.45
N VAL A 152 -14.95 13.86 17.91
CA VAL A 152 -15.16 14.74 16.75
C VAL A 152 -15.77 16.05 17.22
N LYS A 153 -15.31 17.15 16.64
CA LYS A 153 -15.85 18.51 16.89
C LYS A 153 -16.99 18.78 15.91
#